data_377f60203c27c40573033a84b6d2daf3
#
_entry.id   377f60203c27c40573033a84b6d2daf3
#
_cell.length_a   1.000
_cell.length_b   1.000
_cell.length_c   1.000
_cell.angle_alpha   90.00
_cell.angle_beta   90.00
_cell.angle_gamma   90.00
#
_symmetry.space_group_name_H-M   'P 1'
#
loop_
_entity.id
_entity.type
_entity.pdbx_description
1 polymer ?
#
loop_
_entity_poly.entity_id
_entity_poly.type
_entity_poly.pdbx_seq_one_letter_code
_entity_poly.pdbx_strand_id
1 'polypeptide(L)'
;NTLIADEMGLGKTIQALGMINSIPSIKKVLVIVPASLKLNWEAEAEKWLTRKFSIGVVTPAGIPTGRNFLIINYDVLKKFKVQLMSRAWDLVIIDEGHYIKNAKAQRTKAAIAIAKKIGRKVILTGTPIVNRPVELFTMLNLLDPKSWPRFTRFAFRYCGPKNNGW
;
A
#
# COMPACT_ATOMS: atom_id res chain seq x y z
N ASN A 1 -7.76 8.50 -3.77
CA ASN A 1 -7.34 7.26 -3.11
C ASN A 1 -8.20 6.11 -3.65
N THR A 2 -7.62 4.94 -3.87
CA THR A 2 -8.28 3.83 -4.59
C THR A 2 -7.94 2.50 -3.92
N LEU A 3 -8.93 1.62 -3.84
CA LEU A 3 -8.76 0.20 -3.57
C LEU A 3 -9.02 -0.55 -4.88
N ILE A 4 -8.04 -1.33 -5.34
CA ILE A 4 -8.19 -2.26 -6.47
C ILE A 4 -8.27 -3.65 -5.86
N ALA A 5 -9.46 -4.25 -5.91
CA ALA A 5 -9.77 -5.50 -5.23
C ALA A 5 -10.16 -6.62 -6.22
N ASP A 6 -9.59 -6.57 -7.41
CA ASP A 6 -9.79 -7.59 -8.45
C ASP A 6 -9.16 -8.92 -8.03
N GLU A 7 -9.64 -10.01 -8.58
CA GLU A 7 -9.10 -11.35 -8.35
C GLU A 7 -7.62 -11.46 -8.72
N MET A 8 -6.96 -12.49 -8.22
CA MET A 8 -5.56 -12.76 -8.57
C MET A 8 -5.41 -12.97 -10.09
N GLY A 9 -4.29 -12.50 -10.65
CA GLY A 9 -4.01 -12.65 -12.08
C GLY A 9 -4.62 -11.59 -13.01
N LEU A 10 -5.54 -10.74 -12.55
CA LEU A 10 -6.20 -9.71 -13.38
C LEU A 10 -5.36 -8.43 -13.57
N GLY A 11 -4.05 -8.50 -13.41
CA GLY A 11 -3.14 -7.42 -13.78
C GLY A 11 -3.19 -6.17 -12.88
N LYS A 12 -3.50 -6.28 -11.59
CA LYS A 12 -3.56 -5.14 -10.66
C LYS A 12 -2.28 -4.29 -10.67
N THR A 13 -1.11 -4.90 -10.78
CA THR A 13 0.17 -4.21 -10.92
C THR A 13 0.18 -3.32 -12.17
N ILE A 14 -0.24 -3.86 -13.31
CA ILE A 14 -0.32 -3.11 -14.58
C ILE A 14 -1.34 -1.97 -14.49
N GLN A 15 -2.48 -2.19 -13.83
CA GLN A 15 -3.49 -1.15 -13.61
C GLN A 15 -2.90 0.01 -12.79
N ALA A 16 -2.15 -0.29 -11.73
CA ALA A 16 -1.50 0.72 -10.91
C ALA A 16 -0.41 1.49 -11.69
N LEU A 17 0.38 0.82 -12.51
CA LEU A 17 1.38 1.44 -13.38
C LEU A 17 0.71 2.28 -14.49
N GLY A 18 -0.38 1.82 -15.07
CA GLY A 18 -1.20 2.57 -16.03
C GLY A 18 -1.74 3.87 -15.43
N MET A 19 -2.20 3.83 -14.18
CA MET A 19 -2.62 5.03 -13.46
C MET A 19 -1.45 6.02 -13.28
N ILE A 20 -0.24 5.54 -12.97
CA ILE A 20 0.95 6.41 -12.89
C ILE A 20 1.22 7.08 -14.23
N ASN A 21 1.13 6.35 -15.33
CA ASN A 21 1.34 6.88 -16.68
C ASN A 21 0.32 7.97 -17.04
N SER A 22 -0.95 7.79 -16.63
CA SER A 22 -2.04 8.72 -16.95
C SER A 22 -2.05 10.00 -16.10
N ILE A 23 -1.27 10.07 -14.99
CA ILE A 23 -1.26 11.21 -14.08
C ILE A 23 0.13 11.87 -14.08
N PRO A 24 0.36 12.93 -14.92
CA PRO A 24 1.69 13.56 -15.06
C PRO A 24 2.28 14.16 -13.78
N SER A 25 1.42 14.52 -12.82
CA SER A 25 1.86 15.08 -11.54
C SER A 25 2.50 14.06 -10.60
N ILE A 26 2.36 12.74 -10.85
CA ILE A 26 3.04 11.71 -10.08
C ILE A 26 4.48 11.58 -10.58
N LYS A 27 5.44 12.01 -9.77
CA LYS A 27 6.88 11.98 -10.06
C LYS A 27 7.68 11.16 -9.06
N LYS A 28 7.15 10.94 -7.85
CA LYS A 28 7.79 10.19 -6.78
C LYS A 28 6.84 9.15 -6.21
N VAL A 29 7.21 7.89 -6.36
CA VAL A 29 6.35 6.74 -6.02
C VAL A 29 7.03 5.85 -4.99
N LEU A 30 6.29 5.47 -3.96
CA LEU A 30 6.67 4.44 -3.00
C LEU A 30 5.77 3.23 -3.18
N VAL A 31 6.35 2.06 -3.42
CA VAL A 31 5.63 0.79 -3.55
C VAL A 31 5.98 -0.10 -2.36
N ILE A 32 4.98 -0.51 -1.59
CA ILE A 32 5.14 -1.39 -0.43
C ILE A 32 4.56 -2.75 -0.80
N VAL A 33 5.38 -3.79 -0.77
CA VAL A 33 5.04 -5.12 -1.29
C VAL A 33 5.50 -6.25 -0.35
N PRO A 34 5.00 -7.48 -0.49
CA PRO A 34 5.65 -8.67 0.07
C PRO A 34 7.08 -8.84 -0.46
N ALA A 35 7.95 -9.48 0.32
CA ALA A 35 9.36 -9.66 -0.06
C ALA A 35 9.53 -10.40 -1.40
N SER A 36 8.69 -11.40 -1.66
CA SER A 36 8.70 -12.19 -2.89
C SER A 36 8.32 -11.41 -4.16
N LEU A 37 7.59 -10.30 -4.03
CA LEU A 37 7.09 -9.52 -5.16
C LEU A 37 7.99 -8.35 -5.57
N LYS A 38 9.08 -8.07 -4.85
CA LYS A 38 9.94 -6.91 -5.12
C LYS A 38 10.50 -6.90 -6.54
N LEU A 39 11.11 -8.00 -6.96
CA LEU A 39 11.73 -8.12 -8.28
C LEU A 39 10.67 -8.15 -9.40
N ASN A 40 9.52 -8.75 -9.15
CA ASN A 40 8.42 -8.69 -10.09
C ASN A 40 7.93 -7.25 -10.30
N TRP A 41 7.79 -6.47 -9.22
CA TRP A 41 7.42 -5.06 -9.32
C TRP A 41 8.47 -4.21 -10.05
N GLU A 42 9.76 -4.50 -9.86
CA GLU A 42 10.85 -3.85 -10.58
C GLU A 42 10.73 -4.13 -12.08
N ALA A 43 10.65 -5.40 -12.48
CA ALA A 43 10.51 -5.80 -13.88
C ALA A 43 9.25 -5.26 -14.55
N GLU A 44 8.09 -5.31 -13.87
CA GLU A 44 6.84 -4.75 -14.38
C GLU A 44 6.91 -3.23 -14.51
N ALA A 45 7.53 -2.53 -13.56
CA ALA A 45 7.69 -1.09 -13.63
C ALA A 45 8.61 -0.67 -14.79
N GLU A 46 9.72 -1.39 -15.02
CA GLU A 46 10.61 -1.16 -16.19
C GLU A 46 9.89 -1.38 -17.51
N LYS A 47 9.02 -2.39 -17.57
CA LYS A 47 8.29 -2.76 -18.78
C LYS A 47 7.15 -1.80 -19.13
N TRP A 48 6.36 -1.37 -18.13
CA TRP A 48 5.07 -0.71 -18.37
C TRP A 48 5.05 0.79 -18.08
N LEU A 49 6.06 1.34 -17.37
CA LEU A 49 6.14 2.78 -17.20
C LEU A 49 6.56 3.43 -18.51
N THR A 50 5.73 4.30 -19.04
CA THR A 50 5.99 5.06 -20.28
C THR A 50 6.81 6.33 -20.05
N ARG A 51 6.92 6.75 -18.77
CA ARG A 51 7.71 7.91 -18.35
C ARG A 51 8.98 7.47 -17.64
N LYS A 52 10.02 8.31 -17.71
CA LYS A 52 11.31 8.02 -17.05
C LYS A 52 11.18 8.08 -15.52
N PHE A 53 11.31 6.94 -14.88
CA PHE A 53 11.50 6.79 -13.45
C PHE A 53 12.87 6.17 -13.17
N SER A 54 13.51 6.63 -12.09
CA SER A 54 14.71 5.99 -11.56
C SER A 54 14.27 4.98 -10.51
N ILE A 55 14.13 3.72 -10.91
CA ILE A 55 13.60 2.63 -10.08
C ILE A 55 14.70 2.12 -9.15
N GLY A 56 14.35 1.78 -7.92
CA GLY A 56 15.26 1.14 -6.97
C GLY A 56 14.53 0.29 -5.95
N VAL A 57 15.16 -0.83 -5.61
CA VAL A 57 14.67 -1.77 -4.60
C VAL A 57 15.41 -1.55 -3.29
N VAL A 58 14.66 -1.31 -2.22
CA VAL A 58 15.21 -1.19 -0.87
C VAL A 58 15.63 -2.56 -0.36
N THR A 59 16.87 -2.64 0.12
CA THR A 59 17.43 -3.86 0.73
C THR A 59 17.64 -3.67 2.22
N PRO A 60 17.92 -4.73 2.99
CA PRO A 60 18.31 -4.58 4.39
C PRO A 60 19.55 -3.70 4.60
N ALA A 61 20.43 -3.58 3.59
CA ALA A 61 21.62 -2.74 3.63
C ALA A 61 21.30 -1.23 3.57
N GLY A 62 20.25 -0.85 2.81
CA GLY A 62 19.90 0.57 2.70
C GLY A 62 18.87 0.91 1.63
N ILE A 63 18.53 2.19 1.59
CA ILE A 63 17.71 2.79 0.56
C ILE A 63 18.63 3.32 -0.55
N PRO A 64 18.47 2.89 -1.80
CA PRO A 64 19.28 3.40 -2.90
C PRO A 64 19.06 4.91 -3.09
N THR A 65 20.16 5.63 -3.38
CA THR A 65 20.15 7.09 -3.60
C THR A 65 19.64 7.45 -4.99
N GLY A 66 19.15 8.69 -5.17
CA GLY A 66 18.76 9.21 -6.49
C GLY A 66 17.54 8.52 -7.13
N ARG A 67 16.78 7.74 -6.37
CA ARG A 67 15.61 7.01 -6.88
C ARG A 67 14.33 7.75 -6.58
N ASN A 68 13.46 7.85 -7.58
CA ASN A 68 12.15 8.45 -7.46
C ASN A 68 10.99 7.43 -7.57
N PHE A 69 11.31 6.16 -7.84
CA PHE A 69 10.40 5.03 -7.73
C PHE A 69 11.05 3.99 -6.83
N LEU A 70 10.58 3.86 -5.58
CA LEU A 70 11.16 2.96 -4.60
C LEU A 70 10.21 1.80 -4.31
N ILE A 71 10.76 0.59 -4.34
CA ILE A 71 10.08 -0.65 -3.97
C ILE A 71 10.66 -1.15 -2.65
N ILE A 72 9.81 -1.37 -1.66
CA ILE A 72 10.20 -1.81 -0.33
C ILE A 72 9.29 -2.93 0.16
N ASN A 73 9.83 -3.92 0.86
CA ASN A 73 8.99 -4.94 1.48
C ASN A 73 8.60 -4.59 2.92
N TYR A 74 7.50 -5.18 3.36
CA TYR A 74 6.91 -4.95 4.68
C TYR A 74 7.88 -5.16 5.84
N ASP A 75 8.78 -6.14 5.76
CA ASP A 75 9.63 -6.56 6.87
C ASP A 75 10.66 -5.49 7.26
N VAL A 76 11.15 -4.74 6.27
CA VAL A 76 12.15 -3.68 6.50
C VAL A 76 11.53 -2.28 6.67
N LEU A 77 10.22 -2.13 6.53
CA LEU A 77 9.54 -0.83 6.67
C LEU A 77 9.83 -0.14 7.99
N LYS A 78 9.84 -0.90 9.09
CA LYS A 78 10.12 -0.33 10.43
C LYS A 78 11.51 0.30 10.49
N LYS A 79 12.51 -0.37 9.90
CA LYS A 79 13.91 0.09 9.87
C LYS A 79 14.04 1.44 9.16
N PHE A 80 13.36 1.59 8.02
CA PHE A 80 13.49 2.77 7.16
C PHE A 80 12.37 3.80 7.31
N LYS A 81 11.47 3.61 8.28
CA LYS A 81 10.28 4.44 8.46
C LYS A 81 10.58 5.94 8.48
N VAL A 82 11.54 6.38 9.29
CA VAL A 82 11.89 7.80 9.44
C VAL A 82 12.41 8.37 8.13
N GLN A 83 13.32 7.66 7.46
CA GLN A 83 13.90 8.08 6.18
C GLN A 83 12.85 8.15 5.06
N LEU A 84 11.88 7.22 5.03
CA LEU A 84 10.79 7.26 4.06
C LEU A 84 9.80 8.40 4.34
N MET A 85 9.54 8.68 5.62
CA MET A 85 8.65 9.77 6.03
C MET A 85 9.25 11.17 5.85
N SER A 86 10.58 11.31 5.74
CA SER A 86 11.25 12.58 5.46
C SER A 86 11.28 12.93 3.97
N ARG A 87 10.94 11.98 3.08
CA ARG A 87 10.87 12.20 1.63
C ARG A 87 9.47 12.66 1.23
N ALA A 88 9.39 13.55 0.24
CA ALA A 88 8.14 13.90 -0.40
C ALA A 88 7.76 12.83 -1.43
N TRP A 89 6.61 12.19 -1.26
CA TRP A 89 6.04 11.20 -2.16
C TRP A 89 4.74 11.74 -2.76
N ASP A 90 4.52 11.51 -4.05
CA ASP A 90 3.26 11.88 -4.72
C ASP A 90 2.23 10.76 -4.64
N LEU A 91 2.72 9.52 -4.55
CA LEU A 91 1.89 8.31 -4.51
C LEU A 91 2.53 7.25 -3.62
N VAL A 92 1.71 6.57 -2.83
CA VAL A 92 2.05 5.27 -2.23
C VAL A 92 1.14 4.19 -2.79
N ILE A 93 1.74 3.08 -3.19
CA ILE A 93 1.06 1.84 -3.55
C ILE A 93 1.34 0.82 -2.46
N ILE A 94 0.30 0.20 -1.94
CA ILE A 94 0.37 -0.87 -0.95
C ILE A 94 -0.18 -2.13 -1.62
N ASP A 95 0.71 -3.01 -2.02
CA ASP A 95 0.33 -4.27 -2.64
C ASP A 95 0.07 -5.35 -1.59
N GLU A 96 -0.81 -6.29 -1.94
CA GLU A 96 -1.32 -7.30 -1.02
C GLU A 96 -1.83 -6.68 0.28
N GLY A 97 -2.81 -5.78 0.15
CA GLY A 97 -3.37 -4.98 1.26
C GLY A 97 -3.76 -5.78 2.51
N HIS A 98 -4.01 -7.10 2.37
CA HIS A 98 -4.28 -7.97 3.51
C HIS A 98 -3.11 -8.06 4.51
N TYR A 99 -1.87 -7.70 4.10
CA TYR A 99 -0.72 -7.61 5.02
C TYR A 99 -0.88 -6.52 6.08
N ILE A 100 -1.74 -5.51 5.84
CA ILE A 100 -2.02 -4.42 6.80
C ILE A 100 -3.37 -4.57 7.53
N LYS A 101 -4.03 -5.73 7.45
CA LYS A 101 -5.32 -5.99 8.12
C LYS A 101 -5.27 -5.88 9.65
N ASN A 102 -4.16 -6.29 10.26
CA ASN A 102 -3.97 -6.23 11.70
C ASN A 102 -3.34 -4.89 12.11
N ALA A 103 -4.15 -3.96 12.58
CA ALA A 103 -3.72 -2.62 13.02
C ALA A 103 -2.68 -2.62 14.15
N LYS A 104 -2.57 -3.71 14.95
CA LYS A 104 -1.60 -3.85 16.04
C LYS A 104 -0.21 -4.24 15.56
N ALA A 105 -0.09 -4.88 14.38
CA ALA A 105 1.17 -5.35 13.84
C ALA A 105 2.14 -4.21 13.52
N GLN A 106 3.43 -4.40 13.80
CA GLN A 106 4.46 -3.38 13.60
C GLN A 106 4.58 -2.93 12.13
N ARG A 107 4.50 -3.89 11.18
CA ARG A 107 4.48 -3.59 9.74
C ARG A 107 3.31 -2.72 9.34
N THR A 108 2.11 -2.99 9.88
CA THR A 108 0.90 -2.19 9.64
C THR A 108 1.06 -0.77 10.17
N LYS A 109 1.53 -0.62 11.42
CA LYS A 109 1.79 0.68 12.01
C LYS A 109 2.80 1.50 11.20
N ALA A 110 3.85 0.86 10.68
CA ALA A 110 4.84 1.54 9.84
C ALA A 110 4.24 1.96 8.49
N ALA A 111 3.55 1.05 7.79
CA ALA A 111 2.90 1.33 6.50
C ALA A 111 1.87 2.47 6.62
N ILE A 112 0.99 2.42 7.63
CA ILE A 112 -0.02 3.44 7.87
C ILE A 112 0.63 4.80 8.18
N ALA A 113 1.66 4.83 9.03
CA ALA A 113 2.33 6.08 9.40
C ALA A 113 2.98 6.76 8.18
N ILE A 114 3.61 5.99 7.29
CA ILE A 114 4.18 6.50 6.04
C ILE A 114 3.05 6.97 5.11
N ALA A 115 2.07 6.12 4.85
CA ALA A 115 1.00 6.41 3.91
C ALA A 115 0.11 7.61 4.32
N LYS A 116 -0.07 7.86 5.62
CA LYS A 116 -0.82 9.03 6.10
C LYS A 116 -0.20 10.38 5.71
N LYS A 117 1.11 10.43 5.47
CA LYS A 117 1.80 11.64 5.00
C LYS A 117 1.67 11.87 3.49
N ILE A 118 1.18 10.89 2.74
CA ILE A 118 1.12 10.90 1.28
C ILE A 118 -0.32 11.15 0.83
N GLY A 119 -0.51 12.13 -0.02
CA GLY A 119 -1.85 12.54 -0.46
C GLY A 119 -2.58 11.45 -1.25
N ARG A 120 -1.89 10.81 -2.21
CA ARG A 120 -2.48 9.77 -3.05
C ARG A 120 -2.07 8.37 -2.57
N LYS A 121 -3.06 7.49 -2.44
CA LYS A 121 -2.88 6.13 -1.97
C LYS A 121 -3.61 5.16 -2.88
N VAL A 122 -2.96 4.07 -3.22
CA VAL A 122 -3.56 2.92 -3.92
C VAL A 122 -3.26 1.68 -3.11
N ILE A 123 -4.29 0.89 -2.83
CA ILE A 123 -4.15 -0.42 -2.19
C ILE A 123 -4.59 -1.47 -3.21
N LEU A 124 -3.75 -2.47 -3.42
CA LEU A 124 -4.02 -3.60 -4.28
C LEU A 124 -4.21 -4.84 -3.40
N THR A 125 -5.22 -5.64 -3.68
CA THR A 125 -5.40 -6.92 -3.00
C THR A 125 -6.26 -7.86 -3.85
N GLY A 126 -5.87 -9.11 -3.95
CA GLY A 126 -6.72 -10.16 -4.54
C GLY A 126 -7.69 -10.77 -3.53
N THR A 127 -7.49 -10.50 -2.24
CA THR A 127 -8.28 -11.05 -1.14
C THR A 127 -8.62 -9.94 -0.15
N PRO A 128 -9.56 -9.03 -0.48
CA PRO A 128 -9.90 -7.90 0.37
C PRO A 128 -10.46 -8.34 1.74
N ILE A 129 -11.14 -9.48 1.76
CA ILE A 129 -11.65 -10.12 2.97
C ILE A 129 -11.09 -11.55 3.01
N VAL A 130 -10.14 -11.82 3.90
CA VAL A 130 -9.54 -13.15 4.05
C VAL A 130 -10.39 -14.03 4.97
N ASN A 131 -10.65 -13.56 6.20
CA ASN A 131 -11.38 -14.33 7.19
C ASN A 131 -12.67 -13.63 7.66
N ARG A 132 -12.60 -12.33 7.90
CA ARG A 132 -13.71 -11.55 8.45
C ARG A 132 -13.83 -10.18 7.78
N PRO A 133 -15.05 -9.69 7.52
CA PRO A 133 -15.26 -8.37 6.91
C PRO A 133 -14.58 -7.21 7.67
N VAL A 134 -14.41 -7.36 8.99
CA VAL A 134 -13.73 -6.38 9.85
C VAL A 134 -12.28 -6.09 9.46
N GLU A 135 -11.61 -7.03 8.78
CA GLU A 135 -10.24 -6.87 8.30
C GLU A 135 -10.11 -5.76 7.23
N LEU A 136 -11.18 -5.48 6.52
CA LEU A 136 -11.23 -4.43 5.51
C LEU A 136 -11.15 -3.02 6.10
N PHE A 137 -11.56 -2.84 7.37
CA PHE A 137 -11.62 -1.53 8.01
C PHE A 137 -10.30 -0.77 7.94
N THR A 138 -9.16 -1.43 8.20
CA THR A 138 -7.85 -0.78 8.23
C THR A 138 -7.51 -0.15 6.87
N MET A 139 -7.82 -0.84 5.77
CA MET A 139 -7.60 -0.34 4.41
C MET A 139 -8.54 0.84 4.09
N LEU A 140 -9.82 0.70 4.38
CA LEU A 140 -10.81 1.75 4.15
C LEU A 140 -10.53 3.02 4.97
N ASN A 141 -10.20 2.88 6.25
CA ASN A 141 -9.81 4.01 7.10
C ASN A 141 -8.55 4.70 6.60
N LEU A 142 -7.57 3.95 6.06
CA LEU A 142 -6.37 4.54 5.48
C LEU A 142 -6.66 5.33 4.20
N LEU A 143 -7.56 4.84 3.37
CA LEU A 143 -7.93 5.49 2.10
C LEU A 143 -8.84 6.69 2.30
N ASP A 144 -9.83 6.57 3.18
CA ASP A 144 -10.81 7.64 3.47
C ASP A 144 -11.20 7.64 4.95
N PRO A 145 -10.41 8.31 5.80
CA PRO A 145 -10.70 8.41 7.22
C PRO A 145 -11.95 9.26 7.56
N LYS A 146 -12.46 10.06 6.61
CA LYS A 146 -13.68 10.84 6.80
C LYS A 146 -14.91 9.94 6.71
N SER A 147 -15.00 9.10 5.71
CA SER A 147 -16.11 8.15 5.54
C SER A 147 -16.02 6.97 6.51
N TRP A 148 -14.80 6.58 6.90
CA TRP A 148 -14.53 5.43 7.78
C TRP A 148 -13.80 5.82 9.07
N PRO A 149 -14.38 6.72 9.92
CA PRO A 149 -13.62 7.30 11.04
C PRO A 149 -13.46 6.36 12.23
N ARG A 150 -14.42 5.45 12.48
CA ARG A 150 -14.49 4.65 13.70
C ARG A 150 -14.69 3.17 13.41
N PHE A 151 -13.80 2.35 13.94
CA PHE A 151 -13.87 0.89 13.86
C PHE A 151 -15.21 0.34 14.37
N THR A 152 -15.66 0.78 15.55
CA THR A 152 -16.91 0.30 16.15
C THR A 152 -18.12 0.52 15.23
N ARG A 153 -18.23 1.72 14.61
CA ARG A 153 -19.32 2.03 13.68
C ARG A 153 -19.30 1.12 12.46
N PHE A 154 -18.11 0.87 11.89
CA PHE A 154 -17.94 -0.05 10.76
C PHE A 154 -18.35 -1.46 11.15
N ALA A 155 -17.84 -1.94 12.28
CA ALA A 155 -18.07 -3.28 12.76
C ALA A 155 -19.57 -3.55 13.05
N PHE A 156 -20.25 -2.62 13.72
CA PHE A 156 -21.70 -2.74 13.94
C PHE A 156 -22.49 -2.79 12.64
N ARG A 157 -22.15 -1.95 11.66
CA ARG A 157 -22.90 -1.83 10.43
C ARG A 157 -22.69 -3.00 9.46
N TYR A 158 -21.45 -3.54 9.38
CA TYR A 158 -21.06 -4.47 8.31
C TYR A 158 -20.63 -5.86 8.79
N CYS A 159 -20.39 -6.04 10.08
CA CYS A 159 -19.80 -7.28 10.58
C CYS A 159 -20.71 -8.07 11.53
N GLY A 160 -21.90 -7.57 11.88
CA GLY A 160 -22.84 -8.20 12.78
C GLY A 160 -22.24 -8.50 14.17
N PRO A 161 -22.38 -7.63 15.16
CA PRO A 161 -21.84 -7.87 16.50
C PRO A 161 -22.44 -9.12 17.11
N LYS A 162 -21.59 -9.99 17.66
CA LYS A 162 -22.00 -11.08 18.54
C LYS A 162 -21.77 -10.68 19.99
N ASN A 163 -22.56 -11.19 20.91
CA ASN A 163 -22.48 -10.88 22.35
C ASN A 163 -21.08 -11.10 22.98
N ASN A 164 -20.18 -11.83 22.33
CA ASN A 164 -18.84 -12.17 22.82
C ASN A 164 -17.71 -11.36 22.17
N GLY A 165 -18.00 -10.23 21.55
CA GLY A 165 -17.02 -9.43 20.81
C GLY A 165 -16.81 -9.90 19.35
N TRP A 166 -15.95 -9.16 18.66
CA TRP A 166 -15.64 -9.35 17.22
C TRP A 166 -14.68 -10.50 16.95
#